data_4ab1bc499387190fe27b3397ff66118e
#
_entry.id   4ab1bc499387190fe27b3397ff66118e
#
_cell.length_a   1.000
_cell.length_b   1.000
_cell.length_c   1.000
_cell.angle_alpha   90.00
_cell.angle_beta   90.00
_cell.angle_gamma   90.00
#
_symmetry.space_group_name_H-M   'P 1'
#
loop_
_entity.id
_entity.type
_entity.pdbx_description
1 polymer ?
#
loop_
_entity_poly.entity_id
_entity_poly.type
_entity_poly.pdbx_seq_one_letter_code
_entity_poly.pdbx_strand_id
1 'polypeptide(L)'
;MPAITTANTASEMVRSATTTALRVAARELELYVAGDVAGADEVFAPDLIDHNPASDAVSGVDGIRALIAATRDGFTNRQIRILFQEELPGGWVVLQWQLTATHTGDEFGFAASGNPVDFQGQNIVRIVDGKISEMYHIEEMLKLTQQISTGTQPV
;
A
#
# COMPACT_ATOMS: atom_id res chain seq x y z
N MET A 1 11.90 -2.36 -28.82
CA MET A 1 11.60 -1.52 -27.67
C MET A 1 10.46 -2.17 -26.92
N PRO A 2 10.58 -2.54 -25.65
CA PRO A 2 9.43 -2.95 -24.90
C PRO A 2 8.49 -1.74 -24.80
N ALA A 3 7.20 -1.97 -25.08
CA ALA A 3 6.17 -0.96 -24.91
C ALA A 3 6.25 -0.44 -23.47
N ILE A 4 6.30 0.87 -23.29
CA ILE A 4 6.15 1.51 -21.99
C ILE A 4 4.72 1.18 -21.57
N THR A 5 4.56 0.18 -20.72
CA THR A 5 3.25 -0.14 -20.14
C THR A 5 2.85 1.06 -19.31
N THR A 6 1.81 1.75 -19.73
CA THR A 6 1.25 2.88 -18.97
C THR A 6 0.80 2.31 -17.62
N ALA A 7 1.39 2.80 -16.52
CA ALA A 7 1.02 2.35 -15.19
C ALA A 7 -0.47 2.69 -14.93
N ASN A 8 -1.22 1.70 -14.48
CA ASN A 8 -2.65 1.83 -14.21
C ASN A 8 -2.89 2.10 -12.72
N THR A 9 -3.98 2.81 -12.42
CA THR A 9 -4.41 2.99 -11.03
C THR A 9 -4.82 1.66 -10.40
N ALA A 10 -4.80 1.58 -9.07
CA ALA A 10 -5.25 0.39 -8.36
C ALA A 10 -6.69 0.01 -8.77
N SER A 11 -7.59 0.98 -8.88
CA SER A 11 -8.99 0.75 -9.32
C SER A 11 -9.09 0.22 -10.76
N GLU A 12 -8.27 0.72 -11.67
CA GLU A 12 -8.21 0.19 -13.04
C GLU A 12 -7.74 -1.26 -13.05
N MET A 13 -6.73 -1.60 -12.25
CA MET A 13 -6.22 -2.96 -12.13
C MET A 13 -7.24 -3.93 -11.51
N VAL A 14 -8.03 -3.49 -10.53
CA VAL A 14 -9.13 -4.29 -9.98
C VAL A 14 -10.17 -4.61 -11.07
N ARG A 15 -10.56 -3.63 -11.86
CA ARG A 15 -11.54 -3.82 -12.94
C ARG A 15 -11.04 -4.69 -14.09
N SER A 16 -9.76 -4.59 -14.43
CA SER A 16 -9.14 -5.30 -15.55
C SER A 16 -8.51 -6.64 -15.18
N ALA A 17 -8.48 -7.00 -13.90
CA ALA A 17 -7.87 -8.23 -13.41
C ALA A 17 -8.51 -9.48 -14.04
N THR A 18 -7.69 -10.35 -14.59
CA THR A 18 -8.10 -11.60 -15.25
C THR A 18 -8.28 -12.75 -14.26
N THR A 19 -7.69 -12.67 -13.08
CA THR A 19 -7.78 -13.69 -12.04
C THR A 19 -8.24 -13.10 -10.71
N THR A 20 -8.76 -13.95 -9.82
CA THR A 20 -9.11 -13.54 -8.46
C THR A 20 -7.89 -13.06 -7.70
N ALA A 21 -6.74 -13.73 -7.82
CA ALA A 21 -5.51 -13.35 -7.13
C ALA A 21 -5.05 -11.94 -7.51
N LEU A 22 -4.99 -11.63 -8.80
CA LEU A 22 -4.63 -10.29 -9.29
C LEU A 22 -5.62 -9.22 -8.81
N ARG A 23 -6.92 -9.53 -8.78
CA ARG A 23 -7.95 -8.61 -8.32
C ARG A 23 -7.81 -8.30 -6.83
N VAL A 24 -7.62 -9.32 -6.00
CA VAL A 24 -7.46 -9.15 -4.54
C VAL A 24 -6.20 -8.36 -4.23
N ALA A 25 -5.08 -8.65 -4.88
CA ALA A 25 -3.83 -7.91 -4.71
C ALA A 25 -3.97 -6.42 -5.08
N ALA A 26 -4.67 -6.10 -6.15
CA ALA A 26 -4.94 -4.71 -6.52
C ALA A 26 -5.95 -4.04 -5.56
N ARG A 27 -6.96 -4.78 -5.09
CA ARG A 27 -7.97 -4.30 -4.14
C ARG A 27 -7.35 -3.90 -2.80
N GLU A 28 -6.32 -4.58 -2.34
CA GLU A 28 -5.54 -4.18 -1.17
C GLU A 28 -5.12 -2.71 -1.26
N LEU A 29 -4.54 -2.30 -2.39
CA LEU A 29 -4.06 -0.93 -2.57
C LEU A 29 -5.20 0.10 -2.67
N GLU A 30 -6.37 -0.30 -3.17
CA GLU A 30 -7.54 0.59 -3.16
C GLU A 30 -7.97 0.97 -1.74
N LEU A 31 -7.79 0.09 -0.74
CA LEU A 31 -8.12 0.39 0.64
C LEU A 31 -7.36 1.61 1.16
N TYR A 32 -6.08 1.75 0.79
CA TYR A 32 -5.26 2.90 1.17
C TYR A 32 -5.68 4.18 0.45
N VAL A 33 -6.02 4.09 -0.82
CA VAL A 33 -6.54 5.26 -1.58
C VAL A 33 -7.84 5.77 -0.97
N ALA A 34 -8.76 4.86 -0.66
CA ALA A 34 -10.06 5.20 -0.07
C ALA A 34 -9.99 5.52 1.43
N GLY A 35 -8.96 5.05 2.15
CA GLY A 35 -8.93 5.07 3.61
C GLY A 35 -9.96 4.11 4.21
N ASP A 36 -10.23 3.01 3.52
CA ASP A 36 -11.30 2.06 3.88
C ASP A 36 -10.79 1.02 4.88
N VAL A 37 -10.79 1.37 6.15
CA VAL A 37 -10.37 0.48 7.25
C VAL A 37 -11.28 -0.76 7.35
N ALA A 38 -12.58 -0.57 7.18
CA ALA A 38 -13.56 -1.67 7.28
C ALA A 38 -13.41 -2.68 6.15
N GLY A 39 -13.01 -2.24 4.96
CA GLY A 39 -12.78 -3.11 3.81
C GLY A 39 -11.62 -4.10 3.99
N ALA A 40 -10.78 -3.92 5.00
CA ALA A 40 -9.70 -4.86 5.30
C ALA A 40 -10.20 -6.29 5.55
N ASP A 41 -11.37 -6.45 6.16
CA ASP A 41 -11.96 -7.77 6.42
C ASP A 41 -12.39 -8.53 5.15
N GLU A 42 -12.62 -7.81 4.06
CA GLU A 42 -12.96 -8.41 2.77
C GLU A 42 -11.71 -8.89 2.02
N VAL A 43 -10.58 -8.24 2.25
CA VAL A 43 -9.33 -8.43 1.51
C VAL A 43 -8.36 -9.35 2.23
N PHE A 44 -8.26 -9.25 3.56
CA PHE A 44 -7.31 -10.00 4.37
C PHE A 44 -7.96 -11.12 5.16
N ALA A 45 -7.27 -12.26 5.24
CA ALA A 45 -7.66 -13.35 6.12
C ALA A 45 -7.51 -12.91 7.59
N PRO A 46 -8.41 -13.37 8.49
CA PRO A 46 -8.34 -12.97 9.90
C PRO A 46 -7.07 -13.44 10.62
N ASP A 47 -6.40 -14.46 10.09
CA ASP A 47 -5.13 -15.01 10.56
C ASP A 47 -3.94 -14.59 9.68
N LEU A 48 -4.03 -13.43 9.04
CA LEU A 48 -2.97 -12.87 8.20
C LEU A 48 -1.60 -12.95 8.88
N ILE A 49 -0.61 -13.46 8.16
CA ILE A 49 0.80 -13.40 8.53
C ILE A 49 1.46 -12.24 7.77
N ASP A 50 1.75 -11.17 8.48
CA ASP A 50 2.52 -10.05 7.94
C ASP A 50 3.99 -10.19 8.40
N HIS A 51 4.90 -10.38 7.44
CA HIS A 51 6.33 -10.57 7.73
C HIS A 51 7.09 -9.27 7.97
N ASN A 52 6.49 -8.13 7.63
CA ASN A 52 7.12 -6.81 7.75
C ASN A 52 6.16 -5.80 8.41
N PRO A 53 5.62 -6.11 9.61
CA PRO A 53 4.66 -5.21 10.25
C PRO A 53 5.29 -3.84 10.53
N ALA A 54 4.51 -2.77 10.36
CA ALA A 54 4.97 -1.41 10.65
C ALA A 54 5.28 -1.18 12.14
N SER A 55 4.75 -2.04 13.02
CA SER A 55 4.97 -2.01 14.46
C SER A 55 4.94 -3.43 15.03
N ASP A 56 5.86 -3.73 15.92
CA ASP A 56 5.87 -5.00 16.67
C ASP A 56 4.71 -5.11 17.68
N ALA A 57 4.09 -3.97 18.03
CA ALA A 57 2.99 -3.92 19.01
C ALA A 57 1.65 -4.36 18.41
N VAL A 58 1.45 -4.13 17.11
CA VAL A 58 0.21 -4.48 16.40
C VAL A 58 0.56 -5.09 15.07
N SER A 59 0.19 -6.34 14.86
CA SER A 59 0.49 -7.11 13.65
C SER A 59 -0.77 -7.73 13.05
N GLY A 60 -0.63 -8.45 11.94
CA GLY A 60 -1.74 -9.07 11.24
C GLY A 60 -2.73 -8.04 10.69
N VAL A 61 -4.00 -8.41 10.61
CA VAL A 61 -5.06 -7.54 10.05
C VAL A 61 -5.22 -6.24 10.84
N ASP A 62 -5.06 -6.27 12.15
CA ASP A 62 -5.15 -5.07 12.98
C ASP A 62 -4.01 -4.08 12.68
N GLY A 63 -2.81 -4.59 12.39
CA GLY A 63 -1.69 -3.77 11.93
C GLY A 63 -1.98 -3.10 10.58
N ILE A 64 -2.58 -3.82 9.66
CA ILE A 64 -3.00 -3.28 8.35
C ILE A 64 -4.09 -2.22 8.52
N ARG A 65 -5.10 -2.47 9.37
CA ARG A 65 -6.14 -1.46 9.67
C ARG A 65 -5.53 -0.18 10.24
N ALA A 66 -4.59 -0.31 11.16
CA ALA A 66 -3.88 0.84 11.73
C ALA A 66 -3.10 1.60 10.65
N LEU A 67 -2.45 0.91 9.74
CA LEU A 67 -1.69 1.55 8.65
C LEU A 67 -2.60 2.24 7.64
N ILE A 68 -3.74 1.64 7.27
CA ILE A 68 -4.75 2.29 6.42
C ILE A 68 -5.27 3.56 7.09
N ALA A 69 -5.58 3.51 8.39
CA ALA A 69 -6.05 4.67 9.15
C ALA A 69 -4.99 5.77 9.20
N ALA A 70 -3.74 5.46 9.53
CA ALA A 70 -2.64 6.42 9.55
C ALA A 70 -2.40 7.05 8.16
N THR A 71 -2.49 6.27 7.09
CA THR A 71 -2.37 6.78 5.72
C THR A 71 -3.53 7.72 5.37
N ARG A 72 -4.76 7.38 5.77
CA ARG A 72 -5.93 8.25 5.58
C ARG A 72 -5.78 9.57 6.34
N ASP A 73 -5.34 9.50 7.57
CA ASP A 73 -5.28 10.65 8.48
C ASP A 73 -4.04 11.53 8.20
N GLY A 74 -2.96 10.94 7.69
CA GLY A 74 -1.72 11.64 7.36
C GLY A 74 -1.68 12.29 5.98
N PHE A 75 -2.44 11.77 5.04
CA PHE A 75 -2.33 12.17 3.64
C PHE A 75 -3.69 12.43 2.97
N THR A 76 -3.76 13.51 2.19
CA THR A 76 -4.89 13.81 1.29
C THR A 76 -4.47 13.63 -0.17
N ASN A 77 -5.44 13.64 -1.09
CA ASN A 77 -5.22 13.47 -2.54
C ASN A 77 -4.40 12.20 -2.87
N ARG A 78 -4.68 11.13 -2.17
CA ARG A 78 -3.98 9.86 -2.35
C ARG A 78 -4.31 9.23 -3.69
N GLN A 79 -3.27 8.85 -4.42
CA GLN A 79 -3.38 8.05 -5.64
C GLN A 79 -2.33 6.94 -5.59
N ILE A 80 -2.72 5.74 -5.96
CA ILE A 80 -1.79 4.61 -6.10
C ILE A 80 -1.88 4.08 -7.52
N ARG A 81 -0.71 3.95 -8.15
CA ARG A 81 -0.54 3.34 -9.47
C ARG A 81 0.24 2.04 -9.31
N ILE A 82 -0.20 0.99 -9.98
CA ILE A 82 0.53 -0.27 -10.05
C ILE A 82 1.46 -0.19 -11.25
N LEU A 83 2.76 -0.23 -10.97
CA LEU A 83 3.83 -0.12 -11.98
C LEU A 83 4.13 -1.49 -12.59
N PHE A 84 4.01 -2.54 -11.80
CA PHE A 84 4.26 -3.91 -12.18
C PHE A 84 3.38 -4.84 -11.33
N GLN A 85 2.85 -5.90 -11.93
CA GLN A 85 2.09 -6.93 -11.25
C GLN A 85 2.25 -8.26 -11.99
N GLU A 86 2.55 -9.33 -11.26
CA GLU A 86 2.70 -10.67 -11.80
C GLU A 86 2.15 -11.71 -10.83
N GLU A 87 1.36 -12.64 -11.34
CA GLU A 87 0.88 -13.80 -10.58
C GLU A 87 1.86 -14.96 -10.72
N LEU A 88 2.22 -15.57 -9.59
CA LEU A 88 3.11 -16.71 -9.50
C LEU A 88 2.35 -17.95 -9.06
N PRO A 89 2.90 -19.16 -9.30
CA PRO A 89 2.28 -20.41 -8.82
C PRO A 89 2.02 -20.40 -7.32
N GLY A 90 0.92 -21.03 -6.89
CA GLY A 90 0.56 -21.16 -5.48
C GLY A 90 -0.21 -19.98 -4.89
N GLY A 91 -0.79 -19.14 -5.76
CA GLY A 91 -1.61 -17.99 -5.34
C GLY A 91 -0.81 -16.77 -4.92
N TRP A 92 0.48 -16.74 -5.22
CA TRP A 92 1.33 -15.58 -4.95
C TRP A 92 1.16 -14.51 -6.04
N VAL A 93 1.18 -13.26 -5.62
CA VAL A 93 1.22 -12.09 -6.51
C VAL A 93 2.34 -11.17 -6.04
N VAL A 94 3.19 -10.77 -6.97
CA VAL A 94 4.20 -9.72 -6.77
C VAL A 94 3.68 -8.45 -7.43
N LEU A 95 3.74 -7.34 -6.72
CA LEU A 95 3.39 -6.05 -7.30
C LEU A 95 4.30 -4.94 -6.79
N GLN A 96 4.56 -3.98 -7.66
CA GLN A 96 5.23 -2.73 -7.33
C GLN A 96 4.26 -1.60 -7.59
N TRP A 97 4.18 -0.68 -6.64
CA TRP A 97 3.26 0.44 -6.68
C TRP A 97 3.96 1.77 -6.39
N GLN A 98 3.31 2.85 -6.80
CA GLN A 98 3.71 4.22 -6.53
C GLN A 98 2.54 4.94 -5.86
N LEU A 99 2.79 5.58 -4.73
CA LEU A 99 1.84 6.44 -4.05
C LEU A 99 2.24 7.90 -4.23
N THR A 100 1.28 8.72 -4.64
CA THR A 100 1.37 10.17 -4.62
C THR A 100 0.26 10.75 -3.75
N ALA A 101 0.59 11.77 -2.95
CA ALA A 101 -0.34 12.39 -2.00
C ALA A 101 0.19 13.75 -1.54
N THR A 102 -0.54 14.37 -0.61
CA THR A 102 -0.10 15.55 0.12
C THR A 102 -0.09 15.23 1.62
N HIS A 103 1.02 15.51 2.31
CA HIS A 103 1.16 15.27 3.74
C HIS A 103 0.43 16.37 4.54
N THR A 104 -0.77 16.07 5.03
CA THR A 104 -1.67 17.04 5.67
C THR A 104 -2.04 16.72 7.10
N GLY A 105 -1.61 15.59 7.65
CA GLY A 105 -1.86 15.18 9.03
C GLY A 105 -0.57 14.84 9.78
N ASP A 106 -0.62 14.85 11.11
CA ASP A 106 0.52 14.61 12.01
C ASP A 106 0.79 13.11 12.18
N GLU A 107 1.05 12.42 11.09
CA GLU A 107 1.30 10.98 11.08
C GLU A 107 2.76 10.67 10.72
N PHE A 108 3.17 9.43 10.95
CA PHE A 108 4.52 8.95 10.63
C PHE A 108 5.65 9.68 11.37
N GLY A 109 5.35 10.23 12.57
CA GLY A 109 6.35 10.88 13.43
C GLY A 109 6.70 12.31 13.03
N PHE A 110 5.96 12.93 12.12
CA PHE A 110 6.17 14.29 11.66
C PHE A 110 4.87 15.09 11.72
N ALA A 111 4.99 16.37 12.11
CA ALA A 111 3.88 17.31 11.98
C ALA A 111 3.52 17.52 10.51
N ALA A 112 2.24 17.80 10.25
CA ALA A 112 1.74 18.06 8.90
C ALA A 112 2.60 19.11 8.17
N SER A 113 3.23 18.70 7.07
CA SER A 113 4.15 19.56 6.31
C SER A 113 3.48 20.32 5.17
N GLY A 114 2.35 19.82 4.67
CA GLY A 114 1.72 20.30 3.43
C GLY A 114 2.50 19.92 2.17
N ASN A 115 3.59 19.15 2.29
CA ASN A 115 4.43 18.79 1.17
C ASN A 115 3.80 17.70 0.30
N PRO A 116 4.02 17.73 -1.02
CA PRO A 116 3.72 16.59 -1.88
C PRO A 116 4.65 15.43 -1.56
N VAL A 117 4.12 14.21 -1.63
CA VAL A 117 4.90 12.98 -1.49
C VAL A 117 4.76 12.13 -2.75
N ASP A 118 5.83 11.43 -3.08
CA ASP A 118 5.92 10.49 -4.18
C ASP A 118 6.95 9.41 -3.81
N PHE A 119 6.45 8.22 -3.47
CA PHE A 119 7.32 7.10 -3.10
C PHE A 119 6.72 5.78 -3.59
N GLN A 120 7.55 4.75 -3.59
CA GLN A 120 7.18 3.43 -4.08
C GLN A 120 7.25 2.38 -2.98
N GLY A 121 6.57 1.29 -3.22
CA GLY A 121 6.64 0.10 -2.41
C GLY A 121 6.46 -1.16 -3.25
N GLN A 122 6.77 -2.28 -2.64
CA GLN A 122 6.61 -3.61 -3.22
C GLN A 122 5.87 -4.50 -2.24
N ASN A 123 4.89 -5.23 -2.73
CA ASN A 123 4.18 -6.24 -1.96
C ASN A 123 4.32 -7.59 -2.65
N ILE A 124 4.53 -8.62 -1.84
CA ILE A 124 4.42 -10.02 -2.24
C ILE A 124 3.33 -10.61 -1.37
N VAL A 125 2.22 -10.97 -1.97
CA VAL A 125 1.03 -11.44 -1.23
C VAL A 125 0.61 -12.82 -1.68
N ARG A 126 0.13 -13.63 -0.76
CA ARG A 126 -0.44 -14.94 -1.06
C ARG A 126 -1.95 -14.91 -0.85
N ILE A 127 -2.67 -15.25 -1.89
CA ILE A 127 -4.13 -15.32 -1.88
C ILE A 127 -4.56 -16.78 -1.70
N VAL A 128 -5.35 -17.01 -0.64
CA VAL A 128 -5.97 -18.31 -0.33
C VAL A 128 -7.44 -18.04 -0.07
N ASP A 129 -8.31 -18.80 -0.71
CA ASP A 129 -9.78 -18.67 -0.60
C ASP A 129 -10.27 -17.22 -0.80
N GLY A 130 -9.65 -16.51 -1.75
CA GLY A 130 -10.03 -15.15 -2.14
C GLY A 130 -9.57 -14.05 -1.20
N LYS A 131 -8.69 -14.34 -0.24
CA LYS A 131 -8.14 -13.36 0.72
C LYS A 131 -6.62 -13.46 0.82
N ILE A 132 -5.97 -12.35 1.17
CA ILE A 132 -4.54 -12.32 1.46
C ILE A 132 -4.31 -13.00 2.81
N SER A 133 -3.60 -14.12 2.80
CA SER A 133 -3.28 -14.92 3.99
C SER A 133 -1.86 -14.68 4.51
N GLU A 134 -0.97 -14.22 3.65
CA GLU A 134 0.45 -14.01 3.97
C GLU A 134 0.99 -12.86 3.10
N MET A 135 1.84 -12.01 3.67
CA MET A 135 2.43 -10.91 2.92
C MET A 135 3.82 -10.52 3.40
N TYR A 136 4.61 -10.08 2.43
CA TYR A 136 5.84 -9.30 2.60
C TYR A 136 5.64 -7.95 1.96
N HIS A 137 6.10 -6.87 2.58
CA HIS A 137 6.04 -5.56 1.97
C HIS A 137 7.21 -4.68 2.37
N ILE A 138 7.64 -3.83 1.46
CA ILE A 138 8.73 -2.88 1.68
C ILE A 138 8.36 -1.57 0.98
N GLU A 139 8.55 -0.46 1.67
CA GLU A 139 8.30 0.88 1.18
C GLU A 139 9.57 1.73 1.21
N GLU A 140 9.66 2.73 0.34
CA GLU A 140 10.74 3.73 0.32
C GLU A 140 10.62 4.72 1.50
N MET A 141 10.70 4.22 2.75
CA MET A 141 10.46 5.03 3.95
C MET A 141 11.48 6.16 4.13
N LEU A 142 12.73 5.97 3.74
CA LEU A 142 13.72 7.04 3.79
C LEU A 142 13.32 8.21 2.86
N LYS A 143 12.87 7.90 1.66
CA LYS A 143 12.40 8.90 0.69
C LYS A 143 11.17 9.63 1.21
N LEU A 144 10.18 8.89 1.72
CA LEU A 144 8.99 9.47 2.34
C LEU A 144 9.38 10.41 3.49
N THR A 145 10.22 9.96 4.42
CA THR A 145 10.67 10.74 5.56
C THR A 145 11.33 12.05 5.13
N GLN A 146 12.18 12.01 4.10
CA GLN A 146 12.81 13.22 3.55
C GLN A 146 11.82 14.20 2.94
N GLN A 147 10.73 13.69 2.34
CA GLN A 147 9.71 14.54 1.73
C GLN A 147 8.80 15.21 2.77
N ILE A 148 8.51 14.53 3.88
CA ILE A 148 7.60 15.05 4.92
C ILE A 148 8.32 15.79 6.04
N SER A 149 9.63 15.62 6.20
CA SER A 149 10.42 16.42 7.14
C SER A 149 10.49 17.86 6.63
N THR A 150 9.79 18.76 7.30
CA THR A 150 9.82 20.18 6.97
C THR A 150 11.20 20.74 7.27
N GLY A 151 11.98 21.09 6.24
CA GLY A 151 12.99 22.16 6.18
C GLY A 151 13.90 22.49 7.36
N THR A 152 13.83 21.82 8.47
CA THR A 152 14.87 21.82 9.48
C THR A 152 15.95 20.85 9.05
N GLN A 153 16.79 21.29 8.11
CA GLN A 153 18.10 20.68 7.99
C GLN A 153 18.73 20.69 9.39
N PRO A 154 19.17 19.54 9.91
CA PRO A 154 20.03 19.60 11.08
C PRO A 154 21.23 20.43 10.71
N VAL A 155 21.43 21.47 11.45
CA VAL A 155 22.61 22.34 11.33
C VAL A 155 23.84 21.52 11.69
#